data_6ad17d54618b6065511fc68b70bb8969
#
_entry.id   6ad17d54618b6065511fc68b70bb8969
#
_cell.length_a   1.000
_cell.length_b   1.000
_cell.length_c   1.000
_cell.angle_alpha   90.00
_cell.angle_beta   90.00
_cell.angle_gamma   90.00
#
_symmetry.space_group_name_H-M   'P 1'
#
loop_
_entity.id
_entity.type
_entity.pdbx_description
1 polymer ?
#
loop_
_entity_poly.entity_id
_entity_poly.type
_entity_poly.pdbx_seq_one_letter_code
_entity_poly.pdbx_strand_id
1 'polypeptide(L)' 'MNWDQIKGKWTVVRGKVKERWGKLTDDDLDVIEGQKEQLAGKIQQHYGLVKEEAEKQVKEFADRCNC' A
#
# COMPACT_ATOMS: atom_id res chain seq x y z
N MET A 1 8.46 8.86 3.08
CA MET A 1 7.60 9.73 2.24
C MET A 1 6.22 9.85 2.85
N ASN A 2 5.56 10.99 2.68
CA ASN A 2 4.16 11.09 3.07
C ASN A 2 3.25 10.56 1.96
N TRP A 3 1.96 10.39 2.28
CA TRP A 3 1.02 9.82 1.32
C TRP A 3 0.76 10.67 0.10
N ASP A 4 0.85 11.99 0.22
CA ASP A 4 0.67 12.86 -0.93
C ASP A 4 1.76 12.61 -1.97
N GLN A 5 2.98 12.40 -1.50
CA GLN A 5 4.11 12.06 -2.38
C GLN A 5 3.94 10.67 -2.99
N ILE A 6 3.50 9.71 -2.18
CA ILE A 6 3.27 8.34 -2.64
C ILE A 6 2.18 8.34 -3.73
N LYS A 7 1.10 9.05 -3.50
CA LYS A 7 0.01 9.15 -4.45
C LYS A 7 0.50 9.78 -5.77
N GLY A 8 1.30 10.85 -5.68
CA GLY A 8 1.84 11.52 -6.86
C GLY A 8 2.82 10.68 -7.64
N LYS A 9 3.44 9.69 -7.01
CA LYS A 9 4.42 8.80 -7.64
C LYS A 9 3.92 7.36 -7.71
N TRP A 10 2.60 7.18 -7.73
CA TRP A 10 2.01 5.85 -7.63
C TRP A 10 2.53 4.86 -8.67
N THR A 11 2.77 5.31 -9.89
CA THR A 11 3.29 4.45 -10.95
C THR A 11 4.60 3.75 -10.54
N VAL A 12 5.45 4.45 -9.79
CA VAL A 12 6.71 3.89 -9.28
C VAL A 12 6.47 3.13 -7.98
N VAL A 13 5.69 3.72 -7.09
CA VAL A 13 5.46 3.17 -5.75
C VAL A 13 4.70 1.85 -5.82
N ARG A 14 3.81 1.67 -6.79
CA ARG A 14 3.04 0.42 -6.90
C ARG A 14 3.96 -0.81 -7.01
N GLY A 15 5.10 -0.67 -7.66
CA GLY A 15 6.09 -1.75 -7.71
C GLY A 15 6.65 -2.10 -6.35
N LYS A 16 6.90 -1.08 -5.53
CA LYS A 16 7.39 -1.29 -4.15
C LYS A 16 6.31 -1.90 -3.27
N VAL A 17 5.07 -1.50 -3.45
CA VAL A 17 3.93 -2.09 -2.74
C VAL A 17 3.81 -3.58 -3.07
N LYS A 18 3.93 -3.94 -4.33
CA LYS A 18 3.86 -5.33 -4.75
C LYS A 18 5.02 -6.16 -4.19
N GLU A 19 6.20 -5.57 -4.09
CA GLU A 19 7.36 -6.20 -3.45
C GLU A 19 7.10 -6.50 -1.97
N ARG A 20 6.50 -5.54 -1.27
CA ARG A 20 6.22 -5.65 0.16
C ARG A 20 5.06 -6.60 0.45
N TRP A 21 4.04 -6.54 -0.37
CA TRP A 21 2.83 -7.35 -0.22
C TRP A 21 2.56 -8.13 -1.50
N GLY A 22 3.25 -9.25 -1.65
CA GLY A 22 3.23 -10.04 -2.88
C GLY A 22 1.88 -10.64 -3.24
N LYS A 23 0.94 -10.72 -2.30
CA LYS A 23 -0.40 -11.24 -2.57
C LYS A 23 -1.29 -10.25 -3.32
N LEU A 24 -0.91 -8.98 -3.35
CA LEU A 24 -1.68 -7.99 -4.09
C LEU A 24 -1.49 -8.18 -5.60
N THR A 25 -2.59 -8.12 -6.33
CA THR A 25 -2.55 -8.25 -7.79
C THR A 25 -2.43 -6.88 -8.45
N ASP A 26 -2.14 -6.88 -9.74
CA ASP A 26 -2.10 -5.62 -10.49
C ASP A 26 -3.46 -4.93 -10.48
N ASP A 27 -4.55 -5.70 -10.55
CA ASP A 27 -5.90 -5.16 -10.43
C ASP A 27 -6.12 -4.49 -9.09
N ASP A 28 -5.62 -5.10 -8.01
CA ASP A 28 -5.70 -4.49 -6.67
C ASP A 28 -4.96 -3.16 -6.64
N LEU A 29 -3.78 -3.11 -7.23
CA LEU A 29 -2.98 -1.89 -7.27
C LEU A 29 -3.67 -0.79 -8.08
N ASP A 30 -4.34 -1.16 -9.15
CA ASP A 30 -5.12 -0.21 -9.96
C ASP A 30 -6.28 0.38 -9.15
N VAL A 31 -6.96 -0.43 -8.36
CA VAL A 31 -8.04 0.02 -7.49
C VAL A 31 -7.51 0.94 -6.40
N ILE A 32 -6.36 0.60 -5.83
CA ILE A 32 -5.76 1.39 -4.73
C ILE A 32 -5.41 2.81 -5.18
N GLU A 33 -4.83 2.96 -6.35
CA GLU A 33 -4.47 4.27 -6.93
C GLU A 33 -3.74 5.21 -5.96
N GLY A 34 -2.93 4.65 -5.07
CA GLY A 34 -2.19 5.45 -4.10
C GLY A 34 -2.99 5.90 -2.88
N GLN A 35 -4.23 5.45 -2.75
CA GLN A 35 -5.05 5.80 -1.60
C GLN A 35 -4.73 4.89 -0.42
N LYS A 36 -4.33 5.51 0.68
CA LYS A 36 -3.92 4.81 1.90
C LYS A 36 -4.98 3.83 2.40
N GLU A 37 -6.23 4.29 2.44
CA GLU A 37 -7.33 3.48 2.97
C GLU A 37 -7.61 2.26 2.10
N GLN A 38 -7.49 2.42 0.79
CA GLN A 38 -7.68 1.32 -0.14
C GLN A 38 -6.57 0.28 0.01
N LEU A 39 -5.32 0.74 0.19
CA LEU A 39 -4.21 -0.16 0.41
C LEU A 39 -4.41 -0.97 1.69
N ALA A 40 -4.76 -0.30 2.79
CA ALA A 40 -5.01 -0.99 4.06
C ALA A 40 -6.13 -2.01 3.91
N GLY A 41 -7.20 -1.68 3.19
CA GLY A 41 -8.32 -2.60 2.96
C GLY A 41 -7.90 -3.84 2.18
N LYS A 42 -7.08 -3.67 1.16
CA LYS A 42 -6.59 -4.81 0.37
C LYS A 42 -5.66 -5.70 1.19
N ILE A 43 -4.81 -5.12 2.03
CA ILE A 43 -3.94 -5.87 2.92
C ILE A 43 -4.77 -6.69 3.90
N GLN A 44 -5.80 -6.09 4.49
CA GLN A 44 -6.70 -6.81 5.38
C GLN A 44 -7.33 -8.01 4.68
N GLN A 45 -7.80 -7.80 3.46
CA GLN A 45 -8.48 -8.82 2.71
C GLN A 45 -7.56 -9.99 2.35
N HIS A 46 -6.37 -9.69 1.86
CA HIS A 46 -5.45 -10.74 1.36
C HIS A 46 -4.67 -11.45 2.46
N TYR A 47 -4.43 -10.78 3.59
CA TYR A 47 -3.60 -11.34 4.67
C TYR A 47 -4.38 -11.65 5.93
N GLY A 48 -5.68 -11.35 5.94
CA GLY A 48 -6.52 -11.63 7.10
C GLY A 48 -6.17 -10.82 8.33
N LEU A 49 -5.69 -9.60 8.15
CA LEU A 49 -5.26 -8.74 9.24
C LEU A 49 -6.42 -7.91 9.77
N VAL A 50 -6.33 -7.55 11.06
CA VAL A 50 -7.23 -6.54 11.62
C VAL A 50 -6.82 -5.17 11.08
N LYS A 51 -7.77 -4.23 11.10
CA LYS A 51 -7.56 -2.90 10.52
C LYS A 51 -6.34 -2.21 11.12
N GLU A 52 -6.16 -2.29 12.43
CA GLU A 52 -5.05 -1.63 13.11
C GLU A 52 -3.70 -2.14 12.63
N GLU A 53 -3.59 -3.45 12.43
CA GLU A 53 -2.35 -4.04 11.94
C GLU A 53 -2.08 -3.63 10.49
N ALA A 54 -3.12 -3.63 9.66
CA ALA A 54 -2.98 -3.21 8.27
C ALA A 54 -2.53 -1.75 8.19
N GLU A 55 -3.16 -0.88 8.96
CA GLU A 55 -2.78 0.54 9.00
C GLU A 55 -1.35 0.75 9.50
N LYS A 56 -0.94 -0.05 10.47
CA LYS A 56 0.42 0.00 10.99
C LYS A 56 1.44 -0.35 9.90
N GLN A 57 1.18 -1.43 9.17
CA GLN A 57 2.07 -1.84 8.09
C GLN A 57 2.15 -0.79 6.98
N VAL A 58 1.02 -0.20 6.64
CA VAL A 58 0.97 0.86 5.63
C VAL A 58 1.77 2.07 6.07
N LYS A 59 1.63 2.47 7.32
CA LYS A 59 2.39 3.60 7.88
C LYS A 59 3.89 3.31 7.88
N GLU A 60 4.28 2.12 8.30
CA GLU A 60 5.69 1.73 8.30
C GLU A 60 6.27 1.74 6.89
N PHE A 61 5.49 1.27 5.92
CA PHE A 61 5.91 1.32 4.53
C PHE A 61 6.15 2.76 4.07
N ALA A 62 5.22 3.65 4.35
CA ALA A 62 5.34 5.06 3.96
C ALA A 62 6.56 5.72 4.60
N ASP A 63 6.80 5.41 5.89
CA ASP A 63 7.93 5.98 6.63
C ASP A 63 9.28 5.53 6.08
N ARG A 64 9.34 4.31 5.56
CA ARG A 64 10.58 3.71 5.05
C ARG A 64 10.77 3.86 3.55
N CYS A 65 9.76 4.27 2.85
CA CYS A 65 9.81 4.37 1.39
C CYS A 65 10.65 5.56 0.95
N ASN A 66 11.70 5.28 0.19
CA ASN A 66 12.55 6.31 -0.42
C ASN A 66 12.29 6.43 -1.92
N CYS A 67 11.11 6.10 -2.33
CA CYS A 67 10.73 6.06 -3.75
C CYS A 67 10.71 7.43 -4.42
#